data_f29d56a4825f79fe9e84d8753389ea05
#
_entry.id   f29d56a4825f79fe9e84d8753389ea05
#
_cell.length_a   1.000
_cell.length_b   1.000
_cell.length_c   1.000
_cell.angle_alpha   90.00
_cell.angle_beta   90.00
_cell.angle_gamma   90.00
#
_symmetry.space_group_name_H-M   'P 1'
#
loop_
_entity.id
_entity.type
_entity.pdbx_description
1 polymer ?
#
loop_
_entity_poly.entity_id
_entity_poly.type
_entity_poly.pdbx_seq_one_letter_code
_entity_poly.pdbx_strand_id
1 'polypeptide(L)'
;MSLPVIMLGAGGHAKVLIDALLESSAVIAGVLDPDPDLAGACVLGVPVLGNDSIAVEFPPSEVQLVNGLGSVGTPARRRQLYDKFKALGYGFATVVHPSAIVASDVVLGEGAQVMAGSIIQPGSSIGCNCIINTRASIDHDCIVGDHAHIAPGVTLSGGVSVGEATHIGTGAIVIQGISIGVNAVVAAGAVVVKDIPARTKVRGVPAREFA
;
A
#
# COMPACT_ATOMS: atom_id res chain seq x y z
N MET A 1 7.02 -23.30 4.80
CA MET A 1 7.59 -22.38 3.81
C MET A 1 6.46 -21.47 3.33
N SER A 2 6.69 -20.18 3.17
CA SER A 2 5.72 -19.27 2.57
C SER A 2 5.54 -19.63 1.08
N LEU A 3 4.34 -19.43 0.54
CA LEU A 3 4.10 -19.62 -0.89
C LEU A 3 4.94 -18.61 -1.71
N PRO A 4 5.38 -18.99 -2.93
CA PRO A 4 5.98 -18.03 -3.85
C PRO A 4 4.98 -16.92 -4.20
N VAL A 5 5.49 -15.75 -4.54
CA VAL A 5 4.66 -14.60 -4.90
C VAL A 5 4.72 -14.28 -6.38
N ILE A 6 3.62 -13.80 -6.93
CA ILE A 6 3.53 -13.20 -8.27
C ILE A 6 3.21 -11.73 -8.10
N MET A 7 4.03 -10.87 -8.71
CA MET A 7 3.84 -9.43 -8.72
C MET A 7 2.85 -9.03 -9.82
N LEU A 8 1.87 -8.21 -9.48
CA LEU A 8 0.92 -7.62 -10.44
C LEU A 8 1.34 -6.19 -10.76
N GLY A 9 1.83 -5.96 -11.98
CA GLY A 9 2.38 -4.69 -12.45
C GLY A 9 3.91 -4.65 -12.40
N ALA A 10 4.54 -3.99 -13.38
CA ALA A 10 5.99 -3.83 -13.56
C ALA A 10 6.48 -2.39 -13.36
N GLY A 11 5.63 -1.50 -12.85
CA GLY A 11 5.92 -0.07 -12.68
C GLY A 11 6.86 0.25 -11.51
N GLY A 12 7.01 1.55 -11.22
CA GLY A 12 7.92 2.04 -10.18
C GLY A 12 7.62 1.48 -8.78
N HIS A 13 6.34 1.35 -8.41
CA HIS A 13 5.96 0.78 -7.12
C HIS A 13 6.29 -0.73 -7.03
N ALA A 14 6.09 -1.46 -8.12
CA ALA A 14 6.49 -2.87 -8.20
C ALA A 14 7.99 -3.06 -7.99
N LYS A 15 8.84 -2.16 -8.53
CA LYS A 15 10.30 -2.22 -8.29
C LYS A 15 10.64 -2.12 -6.80
N VAL A 16 9.98 -1.21 -6.06
CA VAL A 16 10.20 -1.06 -4.61
C VAL A 16 9.76 -2.31 -3.84
N LEU A 17 8.66 -2.93 -4.27
CA LEU A 17 8.17 -4.17 -3.64
C LEU A 17 9.06 -5.37 -3.96
N ILE A 18 9.55 -5.49 -5.20
CA ILE A 18 10.49 -6.56 -5.58
C ILE A 18 11.77 -6.46 -4.75
N ASP A 19 12.31 -5.25 -4.59
CA ASP A 19 13.49 -4.99 -3.76
C ASP A 19 13.26 -5.47 -2.31
N ALA A 20 12.16 -5.05 -1.69
CA ALA A 20 11.77 -5.46 -0.33
C ALA A 20 11.61 -6.99 -0.19
N LEU A 21 11.02 -7.64 -1.21
CA LEU A 21 10.83 -9.09 -1.22
C LEU A 21 12.16 -9.84 -1.37
N LEU A 22 13.07 -9.34 -2.20
CA LEU A 22 14.42 -9.92 -2.36
C LEU A 22 15.23 -9.79 -1.06
N GLU A 23 15.15 -8.62 -0.38
CA GLU A 23 15.81 -8.44 0.92
C GLU A 23 15.24 -9.37 2.01
N SER A 24 13.96 -9.72 1.94
CA SER A 24 13.34 -10.68 2.87
C SER A 24 13.49 -12.14 2.43
N SER A 25 14.26 -12.42 1.38
CA SER A 25 14.48 -13.76 0.83
C SER A 25 13.19 -14.47 0.38
N ALA A 26 12.19 -13.71 -0.04
CA ALA A 26 10.96 -14.26 -0.59
C ALA A 26 11.19 -14.81 -2.00
N VAL A 27 10.50 -15.89 -2.35
CA VAL A 27 10.55 -16.45 -3.70
C VAL A 27 9.56 -15.71 -4.59
N ILE A 28 10.07 -14.99 -5.60
CA ILE A 28 9.25 -14.28 -6.58
C ILE A 28 9.20 -15.12 -7.86
N ALA A 29 8.02 -15.67 -8.17
CA ALA A 29 7.84 -16.54 -9.34
C ALA A 29 7.87 -15.74 -10.65
N GLY A 30 7.44 -14.46 -10.63
CA GLY A 30 7.47 -13.58 -11.79
C GLY A 30 6.60 -12.34 -11.61
N VAL A 31 6.56 -11.55 -12.67
CA VAL A 31 5.77 -10.32 -12.77
C VAL A 31 4.73 -10.48 -13.87
N LEU A 32 3.51 -10.03 -13.64
CA LEU A 32 2.47 -9.91 -14.67
C LEU A 32 2.21 -8.44 -14.95
N ASP A 33 2.27 -8.05 -16.22
CA ASP A 33 1.97 -6.68 -16.64
C ASP A 33 1.20 -6.69 -17.96
N PRO A 34 0.14 -5.88 -18.11
CA PRO A 34 -0.65 -5.83 -19.35
C PRO A 34 0.10 -5.22 -20.54
N ASP A 35 1.22 -4.55 -20.32
CA ASP A 35 2.03 -3.97 -21.40
C ASP A 35 2.76 -5.07 -22.18
N PRO A 36 2.42 -5.30 -23.47
CA PRO A 36 3.03 -6.35 -24.28
C PRO A 36 4.53 -6.11 -24.53
N ASP A 37 4.98 -4.86 -24.49
CA ASP A 37 6.39 -4.51 -24.71
C ASP A 37 7.29 -4.95 -23.56
N LEU A 38 6.71 -5.27 -22.41
CA LEU A 38 7.43 -5.79 -21.24
C LEU A 38 7.52 -7.31 -21.21
N ALA A 39 6.79 -8.03 -22.06
CA ALA A 39 6.80 -9.48 -22.06
C ALA A 39 8.21 -10.01 -22.36
N GLY A 40 8.72 -10.90 -21.48
CA GLY A 40 10.09 -11.45 -21.57
C GLY A 40 11.20 -10.51 -21.06
N ALA A 41 10.88 -9.28 -20.67
CA ALA A 41 11.81 -8.41 -19.96
C ALA A 41 12.00 -8.86 -18.50
N CYS A 42 12.89 -8.19 -17.78
CA CYS A 42 13.09 -8.42 -16.34
C CYS A 42 12.97 -7.10 -15.57
N VAL A 43 12.38 -7.20 -14.38
CA VAL A 43 12.35 -6.11 -13.39
C VAL A 43 13.20 -6.53 -12.19
N LEU A 44 14.35 -5.89 -11.96
CA LEU A 44 15.33 -6.26 -10.93
C LEU A 44 15.71 -7.75 -10.94
N GLY A 45 15.86 -8.33 -12.15
CA GLY A 45 16.19 -9.74 -12.32
C GLY A 45 14.98 -10.70 -12.27
N VAL A 46 13.78 -10.22 -11.96
CA VAL A 46 12.55 -11.03 -11.96
C VAL A 46 11.89 -10.97 -13.34
N PRO A 47 11.59 -12.12 -13.99
CA PRO A 47 11.04 -12.13 -15.33
C PRO A 47 9.60 -11.62 -15.38
N VAL A 48 9.27 -10.85 -16.43
CA VAL A 48 7.89 -10.50 -16.78
C VAL A 48 7.33 -11.64 -17.62
N LEU A 49 6.37 -12.39 -17.06
CA LEU A 49 5.80 -13.60 -17.67
C LEU A 49 4.76 -13.29 -18.74
N GLY A 50 4.17 -12.10 -18.70
CA GLY A 50 3.12 -11.63 -19.59
C GLY A 50 2.00 -10.91 -18.84
N ASN A 51 0.81 -10.91 -19.39
CA ASN A 51 -0.32 -10.18 -18.81
C ASN A 51 -1.09 -10.99 -17.74
N ASP A 52 -2.08 -10.35 -17.13
CA ASP A 52 -2.91 -10.91 -16.06
C ASP A 52 -3.59 -12.26 -16.38
N SER A 53 -3.76 -12.62 -17.68
CA SER A 53 -4.40 -13.88 -18.03
C SER A 53 -3.54 -15.09 -17.70
N ILE A 54 -2.24 -14.90 -17.57
CA ILE A 54 -1.30 -15.99 -17.19
C ILE A 54 -1.47 -16.37 -15.71
N ALA A 55 -2.08 -15.51 -14.89
CA ALA A 55 -2.31 -15.82 -13.47
C ALA A 55 -3.04 -17.17 -13.27
N VAL A 56 -3.93 -17.55 -14.19
CA VAL A 56 -4.67 -18.84 -14.09
C VAL A 56 -3.77 -20.09 -14.20
N GLU A 57 -2.55 -19.94 -14.70
CA GLU A 57 -1.57 -21.03 -14.75
C GLU A 57 -0.96 -21.31 -13.36
N PHE A 58 -1.19 -20.44 -12.41
CA PHE A 58 -0.71 -20.54 -11.03
C PHE A 58 -1.90 -20.67 -10.08
N PRO A 59 -2.26 -21.87 -9.62
CA PRO A 59 -3.40 -22.06 -8.73
C PRO A 59 -3.31 -21.20 -7.46
N PRO A 60 -4.43 -20.64 -6.96
CA PRO A 60 -4.45 -19.85 -5.72
C PRO A 60 -3.89 -20.56 -4.48
N SER A 61 -3.85 -21.88 -4.49
CA SER A 61 -3.27 -22.70 -3.43
C SER A 61 -1.74 -22.79 -3.46
N GLU A 62 -1.11 -22.37 -4.57
CA GLU A 62 0.33 -22.53 -4.80
C GLU A 62 1.08 -21.21 -4.81
N VAL A 63 0.37 -20.08 -4.95
CA VAL A 63 0.97 -18.75 -4.99
C VAL A 63 0.17 -17.73 -4.17
N GLN A 64 0.82 -16.67 -3.76
CA GLN A 64 0.18 -15.42 -3.32
C GLN A 64 0.48 -14.30 -4.32
N LEU A 65 -0.39 -13.34 -4.40
CA LEU A 65 -0.20 -12.17 -5.25
C LEU A 65 0.37 -11.00 -4.45
N VAL A 66 1.09 -10.12 -5.12
CA VAL A 66 1.50 -8.81 -4.58
C VAL A 66 1.04 -7.73 -5.54
N ASN A 67 0.26 -6.79 -5.04
CA ASN A 67 -0.27 -5.71 -5.87
C ASN A 67 0.80 -4.64 -6.11
N GLY A 68 1.46 -4.67 -7.25
CA GLY A 68 2.52 -3.75 -7.67
C GLY A 68 2.05 -2.40 -8.20
N LEU A 69 0.72 -2.17 -8.24
CA LEU A 69 0.20 -0.85 -8.61
C LEU A 69 0.31 0.11 -7.42
N GLY A 70 0.97 1.24 -7.62
CA GLY A 70 0.87 2.38 -6.72
C GLY A 70 -0.44 3.13 -6.91
N SER A 71 -0.61 4.21 -6.15
CA SER A 71 -1.75 5.12 -6.33
C SER A 71 -1.32 6.56 -6.09
N VAL A 72 -1.93 7.49 -6.85
CA VAL A 72 -1.79 8.94 -6.64
C VAL A 72 -3.19 9.54 -6.65
N GLY A 73 -3.59 10.14 -5.53
CA GLY A 73 -4.90 10.76 -5.35
C GLY A 73 -6.08 9.78 -5.24
N THR A 74 -6.10 8.68 -5.98
CA THR A 74 -7.15 7.66 -5.88
C THR A 74 -6.57 6.24 -5.99
N PRO A 75 -6.97 5.30 -5.14
CA PRO A 75 -6.55 3.90 -5.20
C PRO A 75 -7.43 3.05 -6.15
N ALA A 76 -8.31 3.63 -6.94
CA ALA A 76 -9.36 2.92 -7.67
C ALA A 76 -8.83 1.74 -8.52
N ARG A 77 -7.77 1.96 -9.32
CA ARG A 77 -7.18 0.88 -10.15
C ARG A 77 -6.56 -0.22 -9.31
N ARG A 78 -5.84 0.17 -8.25
CA ARG A 78 -5.22 -0.76 -7.32
C ARG A 78 -6.28 -1.61 -6.60
N ARG A 79 -7.37 -0.97 -6.15
CA ARG A 79 -8.52 -1.65 -5.53
C ARG A 79 -9.19 -2.62 -6.50
N GLN A 80 -9.52 -2.18 -7.72
CA GLN A 80 -10.13 -3.04 -8.74
C GLN A 80 -9.28 -4.29 -9.04
N LEU A 81 -7.97 -4.14 -9.09
CA LEU A 81 -7.06 -5.27 -9.30
C LEU A 81 -7.12 -6.24 -8.11
N TYR A 82 -7.07 -5.74 -6.89
CA TYR A 82 -7.20 -6.53 -5.67
C TYR A 82 -8.53 -7.29 -5.65
N ASP A 83 -9.65 -6.60 -5.82
CA ASP A 83 -10.99 -7.17 -5.77
C ASP A 83 -11.19 -8.24 -6.86
N LYS A 84 -10.67 -8.00 -8.09
CA LYS A 84 -10.68 -8.96 -9.20
C LYS A 84 -10.05 -10.29 -8.78
N PHE A 85 -8.85 -10.27 -8.25
CA PHE A 85 -8.12 -11.48 -7.92
C PHE A 85 -8.62 -12.13 -6.62
N LYS A 86 -9.15 -11.35 -5.66
CA LYS A 86 -9.85 -11.91 -4.49
C LYS A 86 -11.08 -12.71 -4.92
N ALA A 87 -11.86 -12.21 -5.88
CA ALA A 87 -13.01 -12.93 -6.42
C ALA A 87 -12.64 -14.24 -7.14
N LEU A 88 -11.40 -14.34 -7.63
CA LEU A 88 -10.84 -15.56 -8.22
C LEU A 88 -10.19 -16.51 -7.18
N GLY A 89 -10.26 -16.16 -5.89
CA GLY A 89 -9.76 -16.99 -4.79
C GLY A 89 -8.30 -16.78 -4.40
N TYR A 90 -7.59 -15.82 -5.01
CA TYR A 90 -6.19 -15.56 -4.67
C TYR A 90 -6.04 -14.86 -3.32
N GLY A 91 -5.01 -15.28 -2.57
CA GLY A 91 -4.50 -14.54 -1.41
C GLY A 91 -3.47 -13.49 -1.83
N PHE A 92 -3.40 -12.39 -1.06
CA PHE A 92 -2.38 -11.36 -1.24
C PHE A 92 -1.35 -11.41 -0.11
N ALA A 93 -0.09 -11.49 -0.47
CA ALA A 93 1.00 -11.44 0.51
C ALA A 93 1.11 -10.04 1.11
N THR A 94 1.19 -9.99 2.45
CA THR A 94 1.59 -8.78 3.17
C THR A 94 3.11 -8.63 3.08
N VAL A 95 3.56 -7.48 2.60
CA VAL A 95 4.98 -7.19 2.41
C VAL A 95 5.45 -6.21 3.47
N VAL A 96 6.43 -6.61 4.27
CA VAL A 96 7.06 -5.74 5.27
C VAL A 96 8.56 -5.68 4.96
N HIS A 97 9.04 -4.48 4.62
CA HIS A 97 10.48 -4.27 4.36
C HIS A 97 11.29 -4.55 5.63
N PRO A 98 12.45 -5.24 5.55
CA PRO A 98 13.25 -5.56 6.74
C PRO A 98 13.67 -4.37 7.60
N SER A 99 13.79 -3.18 7.01
CA SER A 99 14.10 -1.94 7.73
C SER A 99 12.87 -1.20 8.28
N ALA A 100 11.67 -1.72 8.12
CA ALA A 100 10.48 -1.16 8.76
C ALA A 100 10.44 -1.56 10.24
N ILE A 101 9.96 -0.66 11.09
CA ILE A 101 9.74 -0.92 12.51
C ILE A 101 8.25 -1.05 12.73
N VAL A 102 7.79 -2.26 13.03
CA VAL A 102 6.37 -2.54 13.29
C VAL A 102 6.27 -3.12 14.69
N ALA A 103 5.48 -2.49 15.57
CA ALA A 103 5.29 -2.96 16.92
C ALA A 103 4.55 -4.31 16.95
N SER A 104 4.81 -5.13 17.97
CA SER A 104 4.42 -6.53 18.00
C SER A 104 2.91 -6.78 18.08
N ASP A 105 2.14 -5.79 18.51
CA ASP A 105 0.68 -5.84 18.64
C ASP A 105 -0.07 -5.20 17.47
N VAL A 106 0.68 -4.68 16.46
CA VAL A 106 0.10 -4.10 15.25
C VAL A 106 -0.58 -5.17 14.40
N VAL A 107 -1.81 -4.90 13.99
CA VAL A 107 -2.55 -5.76 13.07
C VAL A 107 -2.36 -5.26 11.65
N LEU A 108 -1.82 -6.10 10.76
CA LEU A 108 -1.69 -5.83 9.33
C LEU A 108 -2.70 -6.66 8.55
N GLY A 109 -3.54 -6.01 7.77
CA GLY A 109 -4.48 -6.67 6.86
C GLY A 109 -3.79 -7.32 5.67
N GLU A 110 -4.52 -8.21 5.00
CA GLU A 110 -4.06 -8.96 3.83
C GLU A 110 -3.60 -8.01 2.70
N GLY A 111 -2.40 -8.26 2.18
CA GLY A 111 -1.84 -7.45 1.10
C GLY A 111 -1.39 -6.04 1.52
N ALA A 112 -1.32 -5.75 2.81
CA ALA A 112 -0.70 -4.52 3.31
C ALA A 112 0.78 -4.47 2.93
N GLN A 113 1.27 -3.28 2.61
CA GLN A 113 2.63 -3.05 2.14
C GLN A 113 3.29 -1.99 3.01
N VAL A 114 4.29 -2.39 3.77
CA VAL A 114 5.02 -1.55 4.73
C VAL A 114 6.44 -1.36 4.22
N MET A 115 6.74 -0.16 3.70
CA MET A 115 7.98 0.12 2.96
C MET A 115 9.15 0.50 3.85
N ALA A 116 10.31 0.65 3.20
CA ALA A 116 11.59 0.93 3.86
C ALA A 116 11.53 2.11 4.84
N GLY A 117 12.04 1.89 6.06
CA GLY A 117 12.16 2.91 7.11
C GLY A 117 10.84 3.45 7.64
N SER A 118 9.70 2.84 7.32
CA SER A 118 8.42 3.20 7.94
C SER A 118 8.34 2.69 9.37
N ILE A 119 7.57 3.38 10.20
CA ILE A 119 7.38 3.07 11.62
C ILE A 119 5.88 2.97 11.90
N ILE A 120 5.46 1.90 12.57
CA ILE A 120 4.08 1.71 13.04
C ILE A 120 4.12 1.36 14.52
N GLN A 121 3.61 2.25 15.37
CA GLN A 121 3.64 2.17 16.82
C GLN A 121 2.51 1.30 17.39
N PRO A 122 2.61 0.89 18.68
CA PRO A 122 1.66 0.01 19.34
C PRO A 122 0.19 0.45 19.26
N GLY A 123 -0.72 -0.52 19.34
CA GLY A 123 -2.17 -0.30 19.33
C GLY A 123 -2.74 0.06 17.97
N SER A 124 -1.91 0.14 16.90
CA SER A 124 -2.35 0.55 15.57
C SER A 124 -2.83 -0.62 14.72
N SER A 125 -3.76 -0.36 13.81
CA SER A 125 -4.26 -1.34 12.85
C SER A 125 -4.25 -0.79 11.42
N ILE A 126 -3.78 -1.60 10.49
CA ILE A 126 -3.66 -1.29 9.07
C ILE A 126 -4.54 -2.25 8.28
N GLY A 127 -5.46 -1.72 7.50
CA GLY A 127 -6.40 -2.48 6.69
C GLY A 127 -5.76 -3.22 5.51
N CYS A 128 -6.60 -3.95 4.77
CA CYS A 128 -6.20 -4.73 3.60
C CYS A 128 -5.75 -3.84 2.43
N ASN A 129 -4.77 -4.34 1.66
CA ASN A 129 -4.28 -3.67 0.44
C ASN A 129 -3.83 -2.21 0.65
N CYS A 130 -3.43 -1.85 1.88
CA CYS A 130 -2.87 -0.55 2.20
C CYS A 130 -1.42 -0.41 1.72
N ILE A 131 -0.99 0.84 1.52
CA ILE A 131 0.42 1.19 1.33
C ILE A 131 0.84 2.12 2.48
N ILE A 132 1.75 1.68 3.32
CA ILE A 132 2.49 2.50 4.27
C ILE A 132 3.87 2.73 3.66
N ASN A 133 4.01 3.87 3.00
CA ASN A 133 5.11 4.09 2.06
C ASN A 133 6.41 4.50 2.79
N THR A 134 7.49 4.59 2.04
CA THR A 134 8.85 4.86 2.52
C THR A 134 8.90 5.98 3.56
N ARG A 135 9.45 5.66 4.74
CA ARG A 135 9.63 6.58 5.87
C ARG A 135 8.33 7.23 6.39
N ALA A 136 7.16 6.65 6.13
CA ALA A 136 5.94 7.07 6.81
C ALA A 136 6.01 6.67 8.30
N SER A 137 5.51 7.53 9.18
CA SER A 137 5.46 7.30 10.62
C SER A 137 4.00 7.32 11.06
N ILE A 138 3.56 6.23 11.67
CA ILE A 138 2.22 6.06 12.25
C ILE A 138 2.42 5.85 13.73
N ASP A 139 1.95 6.79 14.53
CA ASP A 139 2.06 6.76 15.99
C ASP A 139 1.00 5.81 16.60
N HIS A 140 0.98 5.70 17.95
CA HIS A 140 0.17 4.76 18.69
C HIS A 140 -1.35 4.92 18.45
N ASP A 141 -2.10 3.82 18.57
CA ASP A 141 -3.57 3.80 18.52
C ASP A 141 -4.19 4.32 17.22
N CYS A 142 -3.46 4.28 16.10
CA CYS A 142 -3.96 4.70 14.80
C CYS A 142 -4.75 3.59 14.10
N ILE A 143 -5.79 3.99 13.35
CA ILE A 143 -6.59 3.09 12.52
C ILE A 143 -6.47 3.54 11.06
N VAL A 144 -5.97 2.68 10.18
CA VAL A 144 -5.90 2.92 8.74
C VAL A 144 -6.80 1.95 8.02
N GLY A 145 -7.87 2.44 7.41
CA GLY A 145 -8.86 1.65 6.68
C GLY A 145 -8.32 1.03 5.40
N ASP A 146 -9.04 0.05 4.85
CA ASP A 146 -8.66 -0.71 3.66
C ASP A 146 -8.33 0.19 2.47
N HIS A 147 -7.41 -0.27 1.63
CA HIS A 147 -7.02 0.41 0.39
C HIS A 147 -6.44 1.82 0.56
N ALA A 148 -6.18 2.27 1.78
CA ALA A 148 -5.59 3.58 2.03
C ALA A 148 -4.11 3.63 1.59
N HIS A 149 -3.65 4.81 1.22
CA HIS A 149 -2.25 5.06 0.89
C HIS A 149 -1.70 6.17 1.76
N ILE A 150 -0.81 5.82 2.65
CA ILE A 150 0.00 6.73 3.45
C ILE A 150 1.31 6.93 2.69
N ALA A 151 1.43 8.05 1.97
CA ALA A 151 2.52 8.32 1.03
C ALA A 151 3.88 8.54 1.73
N PRO A 152 5.00 8.61 0.98
CA PRO A 152 6.33 8.74 1.58
C PRO A 152 6.45 9.92 2.57
N GLY A 153 7.05 9.67 3.73
CA GLY A 153 7.34 10.68 4.73
C GLY A 153 6.13 11.31 5.42
N VAL A 154 4.95 10.72 5.32
CA VAL A 154 3.76 11.15 6.06
C VAL A 154 3.97 10.88 7.56
N THR A 155 3.47 11.79 8.40
CA THR A 155 3.40 11.61 9.85
C THR A 155 1.95 11.63 10.32
N LEU A 156 1.50 10.53 10.92
CA LEU A 156 0.24 10.45 11.66
C LEU A 156 0.58 10.43 13.15
N SER A 157 0.10 11.41 13.90
CA SER A 157 0.23 11.44 15.37
C SER A 157 -0.75 10.46 16.02
N GLY A 158 -0.62 10.22 17.32
CA GLY A 158 -1.40 9.22 18.04
C GLY A 158 -2.92 9.34 17.89
N GLY A 159 -3.61 8.20 17.81
CA GLY A 159 -5.07 8.12 17.74
C GLY A 159 -5.70 8.65 16.45
N VAL A 160 -4.95 8.78 15.37
CA VAL A 160 -5.48 9.22 14.07
C VAL A 160 -6.24 8.08 13.40
N SER A 161 -7.45 8.37 12.89
CA SER A 161 -8.24 7.46 12.07
C SER A 161 -8.24 7.90 10.61
N VAL A 162 -7.83 7.02 9.70
CA VAL A 162 -7.85 7.24 8.25
C VAL A 162 -8.85 6.31 7.61
N GLY A 163 -9.86 6.85 6.94
CA GLY A 163 -10.91 6.09 6.29
C GLY A 163 -10.43 5.29 5.07
N GLU A 164 -11.24 4.30 4.67
CA GLU A 164 -11.02 3.45 3.50
C GLU A 164 -10.73 4.27 2.24
N ALA A 165 -9.84 3.77 1.40
CA ALA A 165 -9.49 4.34 0.10
C ALA A 165 -9.01 5.81 0.14
N THR A 166 -8.58 6.28 1.31
CA THR A 166 -8.05 7.63 1.50
C THR A 166 -6.58 7.71 1.08
N HIS A 167 -6.20 8.82 0.47
CA HIS A 167 -4.83 9.11 0.07
C HIS A 167 -4.26 10.26 0.91
N ILE A 168 -3.23 9.98 1.69
CA ILE A 168 -2.46 10.99 2.43
C ILE A 168 -1.17 11.25 1.64
N GLY A 169 -1.05 12.43 1.06
CA GLY A 169 0.03 12.82 0.15
C GLY A 169 1.38 12.98 0.84
N THR A 170 2.44 12.84 0.04
CA THR A 170 3.85 12.87 0.47
C THR A 170 4.14 14.00 1.46
N GLY A 171 4.74 13.67 2.61
CA GLY A 171 5.17 14.62 3.62
C GLY A 171 4.03 15.35 4.35
N ALA A 172 2.79 14.92 4.22
CA ALA A 172 1.69 15.49 5.00
C ALA A 172 1.81 15.12 6.47
N ILE A 173 1.30 15.98 7.34
CA ILE A 173 1.31 15.83 8.81
C ILE A 173 -0.14 15.88 9.29
N VAL A 174 -0.52 14.92 10.14
CA VAL A 174 -1.83 14.86 10.78
C VAL A 174 -1.63 14.92 12.29
N ILE A 175 -2.20 15.90 12.95
CA ILE A 175 -2.07 16.01 14.41
C ILE A 175 -2.91 14.95 15.14
N GLN A 176 -2.65 14.80 16.44
CA GLN A 176 -3.27 13.77 17.29
C GLN A 176 -4.80 13.80 17.27
N GLY A 177 -5.42 12.61 17.25
CA GLY A 177 -6.85 12.40 17.42
C GLY A 177 -7.74 12.82 16.26
N ILE A 178 -7.16 13.14 15.09
CA ILE A 178 -7.90 13.53 13.89
C ILE A 178 -8.54 12.33 13.20
N SER A 179 -9.78 12.52 12.71
CA SER A 179 -10.48 11.59 11.84
C SER A 179 -10.49 12.09 10.40
N ILE A 180 -10.02 11.27 9.47
CA ILE A 180 -10.04 11.54 8.03
C ILE A 180 -11.01 10.54 7.37
N GLY A 181 -12.06 11.07 6.74
CA GLY A 181 -13.14 10.26 6.17
C GLY A 181 -12.72 9.43 4.95
N VAL A 182 -13.58 8.49 4.55
CA VAL A 182 -13.37 7.60 3.41
C VAL A 182 -13.21 8.37 2.09
N ASN A 183 -12.35 7.87 1.19
CA ASN A 183 -12.07 8.49 -0.12
C ASN A 183 -11.61 9.96 -0.04
N ALA A 184 -11.08 10.41 1.09
CA ALA A 184 -10.50 11.74 1.20
C ALA A 184 -9.12 11.80 0.53
N VAL A 185 -8.70 13.00 0.16
CA VAL A 185 -7.36 13.26 -0.39
C VAL A 185 -6.72 14.40 0.39
N VAL A 186 -5.63 14.10 1.07
CA VAL A 186 -4.76 15.10 1.69
C VAL A 186 -3.59 15.34 0.74
N ALA A 187 -3.42 16.56 0.27
CA ALA A 187 -2.33 16.91 -0.65
C ALA A 187 -0.95 16.81 0.02
N ALA A 188 0.08 16.67 -0.80
CA ALA A 188 1.47 16.64 -0.33
C ALA A 188 1.81 17.89 0.52
N GLY A 189 2.55 17.70 1.62
CA GLY A 189 2.99 18.74 2.53
C GLY A 189 1.88 19.45 3.33
N ALA A 190 0.64 18.96 3.28
CA ALA A 190 -0.45 19.57 4.06
C ALA A 190 -0.32 19.25 5.55
N VAL A 191 -0.75 20.19 6.41
CA VAL A 191 -0.84 20.01 7.87
C VAL A 191 -2.30 19.98 8.28
N VAL A 192 -2.80 18.79 8.61
CA VAL A 192 -4.20 18.54 8.99
C VAL A 192 -4.35 18.78 10.48
N VAL A 193 -5.17 19.77 10.85
CA VAL A 193 -5.43 20.21 12.22
C VAL A 193 -6.91 20.14 12.63
N LYS A 194 -7.74 19.54 11.78
CA LYS A 194 -9.17 19.31 12.01
C LYS A 194 -9.61 18.09 11.23
N ASP A 195 -10.69 17.46 11.66
CA ASP A 195 -11.31 16.34 10.97
C ASP A 195 -11.63 16.67 9.51
N ILE A 196 -11.46 15.71 8.65
CA ILE A 196 -11.71 15.82 7.21
C ILE A 196 -12.91 14.93 6.85
N PRO A 197 -14.00 15.50 6.31
CA PRO A 197 -15.14 14.72 5.85
C PRO A 197 -14.78 13.74 4.73
N ALA A 198 -15.62 12.71 4.56
CA ALA A 198 -15.48 11.78 3.45
C ALA A 198 -15.51 12.49 2.09
N ARG A 199 -14.72 11.99 1.13
CA ARG A 199 -14.64 12.48 -0.26
C ARG A 199 -14.18 13.94 -0.40
N THR A 200 -13.55 14.49 0.64
CA THR A 200 -13.04 15.86 0.66
C THR A 200 -11.56 15.87 0.26
N LYS A 201 -11.17 16.89 -0.48
CA LYS A 201 -9.76 17.16 -0.82
C LYS A 201 -9.26 18.37 -0.03
N VAL A 202 -8.12 18.23 0.64
CA VAL A 202 -7.53 19.33 1.44
C VAL A 202 -6.06 19.54 1.10
N ARG A 203 -5.60 20.80 1.21
CA ARG A 203 -4.20 21.19 1.00
C ARG A 203 -3.78 22.37 1.89
N GLY A 204 -2.48 22.55 2.02
CA GLY A 204 -1.87 23.73 2.66
C GLY A 204 -1.60 23.58 4.15
N VAL A 205 -1.10 24.66 4.76
CA VAL A 205 -0.71 24.76 6.18
C VAL A 205 -1.39 26.00 6.79
N PRO A 206 -2.41 25.81 7.62
CA PRO A 206 -3.14 24.57 7.88
C PRO A 206 -3.96 24.11 6.67
N ALA A 207 -4.27 22.81 6.61
CA ALA A 207 -5.04 22.21 5.51
C ALA A 207 -6.43 22.82 5.39
N ARG A 208 -6.83 23.12 4.15
CA ARG A 208 -8.15 23.66 3.77
C ARG A 208 -8.68 22.92 2.56
N GLU A 209 -9.99 22.80 2.47
CA GLU A 209 -10.66 22.19 1.33
C GLU A 209 -10.36 22.95 0.04
N PHE A 210 -10.28 22.18 -1.07
CA PHE A 210 -10.14 22.72 -2.41
C PHE A 210 -10.94 21.86 -3.41
N ALA A 211 -11.32 22.48 -4.51
CA ALA A 211 -12.08 21.84 -5.58
C ALA A 211 -11.22 20.86 -6.40
#